data_62d406150a349bf0ad8ab29757940aed
#
_entry.id   62d406150a349bf0ad8ab29757940aed
#
_cell.length_a   1.000
_cell.length_b   1.000
_cell.length_c   1.000
_cell.angle_alpha   90.00
_cell.angle_beta   90.00
_cell.angle_gamma   90.00
#
_symmetry.space_group_name_H-M   'P 1'
#
loop_
_entity.id
_entity.type
_entity.pdbx_description
1 polymer ?
#
loop_
_entity_poly.entity_id
_entity_poly.type
_entity_poly.pdbx_seq_one_letter_code
_entity_poly.pdbx_strand_id
1 'polypeptide(L)'
;MSISNLYKFKSIKKEFCQKLNLILSWKKLGELCVSELQCGLPECINLTQLDLQLEMNQINNNGISDIINSIANCQKLEQISINLSHNVIGVKGAQNLGIGLSLCLNVNYIFLNLNKNQIGQNGTIGVCRGLAQCINLLNLQLILNNNSVQDAGVYGLAQELAKCQNLAKLNLSLKYNQIKDKGISNFGNEIINFPKLEDLTITLEQNLIQDEGIIYLSQKLGEHKILKLLNLDLYDNEFGDTGASGIGVGLSLSQSLKQLSLTLGKNKVTDSGISTCFQELTICETLSSISLITSQLQIKDKGMKGIGDALSQYSNLTAIYFNLYNNGVTDQGLQKFSQGIEFCVNLVNISIILTQNKIGDKGISSLSQKLPYLRYLTSLQLLLGISENQIDQQGVTDLTSNLANCSNLKAVSIDLYKVGVIDKGITGLGLGISKVQSLISLELNLNGNSIKDEGAQSLIFGIAKCQNLSSLNLNLNMNEIGDEGVGSLGQGLSLCKILTHLVLNIKYNSYNSKGQIQFTQGLRRCQRLKFLNLTLSNQLNSNPNILKILRLVLHKIN
;
A
#
# COMPACT_ATOMS: atom_id res chain seq x y z
N MET A 1 -4.38 -1.33 27.13
CA MET A 1 -4.35 0.01 27.75
C MET A 1 -3.33 0.87 27.00
N SER A 2 -3.67 2.08 26.58
CA SER A 2 -2.74 2.98 25.88
C SER A 2 -2.38 4.16 26.80
N ILE A 3 -1.10 4.45 26.92
CA ILE A 3 -0.53 5.42 27.86
C ILE A 3 0.48 6.29 27.13
N SER A 4 0.32 7.61 27.19
CA SER A 4 1.16 8.59 26.48
C SER A 4 2.11 9.37 27.40
N ASN A 5 2.17 9.02 28.70
CA ASN A 5 3.09 9.67 29.63
C ASN A 5 3.49 8.72 30.79
N LEU A 6 4.72 8.91 31.30
CA LEU A 6 5.30 8.07 32.35
C LEU A 6 4.58 8.18 33.70
N TYR A 7 4.04 9.34 34.07
CA TYR A 7 3.29 9.49 35.33
C TYR A 7 2.07 8.58 35.37
N LYS A 8 1.36 8.49 34.24
CA LYS A 8 0.21 7.60 34.13
C LYS A 8 0.63 6.14 34.16
N PHE A 9 1.80 5.79 33.62
CA PHE A 9 2.36 4.45 33.72
C PHE A 9 2.68 4.06 35.17
N LYS A 10 3.19 5.01 36.00
CA LYS A 10 3.44 4.78 37.43
C LYS A 10 2.15 4.47 38.21
N SER A 11 1.04 5.08 37.86
CA SER A 11 -0.21 5.04 38.62
C SER A 11 -1.11 3.84 38.33
N ILE A 12 -0.81 3.03 37.30
CA ILE A 12 -1.63 1.87 36.97
C ILE A 12 -1.35 0.67 37.91
N LYS A 13 -2.38 -0.16 38.11
CA LYS A 13 -2.24 -1.46 38.79
C LYS A 13 -1.66 -2.48 37.80
N LYS A 14 -0.34 -2.60 37.79
CA LYS A 14 0.44 -3.32 36.78
C LYS A 14 0.19 -4.82 36.79
N GLU A 15 -0.13 -5.39 37.94
CA GLU A 15 -0.47 -6.81 38.12
C GLU A 15 -1.68 -7.29 37.31
N PHE A 16 -2.60 -6.35 36.96
CA PHE A 16 -3.78 -6.65 36.12
C PHE A 16 -3.57 -6.34 34.64
N CYS A 17 -2.40 -5.83 34.26
CA CYS A 17 -2.14 -5.41 32.90
C CYS A 17 -1.78 -6.61 32.01
N GLN A 18 -2.68 -6.99 31.08
CA GLN A 18 -2.42 -8.00 30.07
C GLN A 18 -1.91 -7.42 28.75
N LYS A 19 -2.33 -6.19 28.43
CA LYS A 19 -1.96 -5.50 27.18
C LYS A 19 -1.54 -4.06 27.51
N LEU A 20 -0.30 -3.73 27.18
CA LEU A 20 0.28 -2.42 27.45
C LEU A 20 0.78 -1.77 26.17
N ASN A 21 0.30 -0.56 25.89
CA ASN A 21 0.80 0.28 24.83
C ASN A 21 1.31 1.59 25.43
N LEU A 22 2.62 1.84 25.33
CA LEU A 22 3.30 3.02 25.82
C LEU A 22 3.78 3.88 24.64
N ILE A 23 3.16 5.05 24.46
CA ILE A 23 3.50 6.00 23.39
C ILE A 23 4.36 7.13 23.98
N LEU A 24 5.67 6.94 23.93
CA LEU A 24 6.66 7.82 24.53
C LEU A 24 7.61 8.45 23.51
N SER A 25 7.32 8.37 22.23
CA SER A 25 8.13 8.95 21.14
C SER A 25 8.27 10.47 21.27
N TRP A 26 9.42 11.01 20.81
CA TRP A 26 9.71 12.44 20.69
C TRP A 26 9.74 13.21 22.01
N LYS A 27 9.97 12.55 23.11
CA LYS A 27 9.93 13.16 24.46
C LYS A 27 11.29 13.54 25.00
N LYS A 28 12.39 13.19 24.31
CA LYS A 28 13.77 13.39 24.79
C LYS A 28 13.99 12.88 26.22
N LEU A 29 13.35 11.78 26.54
CA LEU A 29 13.27 11.27 27.91
C LEU A 29 14.59 10.65 28.40
N GLY A 30 15.49 10.27 27.48
CA GLY A 30 16.81 9.73 27.80
C GLY A 30 16.76 8.70 28.94
N GLU A 31 17.59 8.94 29.97
CA GLU A 31 17.70 8.07 31.14
C GLU A 31 16.44 8.00 32.01
N LEU A 32 15.62 9.07 32.03
CA LEU A 32 14.37 9.06 32.81
C LEU A 32 13.38 8.03 32.27
N CYS A 33 13.26 7.92 30.94
CA CYS A 33 12.40 6.90 30.34
C CYS A 33 12.88 5.49 30.69
N VAL A 34 14.17 5.29 30.62
CA VAL A 34 14.81 4.01 30.92
C VAL A 34 14.53 3.58 32.34
N SER A 35 14.81 4.46 33.32
CA SER A 35 14.63 4.13 34.75
C SER A 35 13.18 3.79 35.11
N GLU A 36 12.21 4.50 34.52
CA GLU A 36 10.80 4.24 34.76
C GLU A 36 10.32 2.92 34.16
N LEU A 37 10.79 2.58 32.96
CA LEU A 37 10.49 1.29 32.32
C LEU A 37 11.16 0.15 33.09
N GLN A 38 12.42 0.36 33.54
CA GLN A 38 13.17 -0.63 34.31
C GLN A 38 12.48 -1.00 35.62
N CYS A 39 11.90 -0.05 36.32
CA CYS A 39 11.16 -0.30 37.55
C CYS A 39 9.75 -0.87 37.29
N GLY A 40 9.08 -0.39 36.26
CA GLY A 40 7.65 -0.62 36.10
C GLY A 40 7.26 -1.86 35.28
N LEU A 41 8.05 -2.24 34.29
CA LEU A 41 7.73 -3.40 33.46
C LEU A 41 7.75 -4.75 34.21
N PRO A 42 8.75 -5.02 35.10
CA PRO A 42 8.76 -6.27 35.85
C PRO A 42 7.54 -6.49 36.75
N GLU A 43 6.86 -5.43 37.16
CA GLU A 43 5.61 -5.53 37.94
C GLU A 43 4.40 -6.00 37.09
N CYS A 44 4.53 -5.97 35.74
CA CYS A 44 3.47 -6.38 34.81
C CYS A 44 3.47 -7.92 34.60
N ILE A 45 3.35 -8.69 35.66
CA ILE A 45 3.50 -10.16 35.68
C ILE A 45 2.51 -10.93 34.80
N ASN A 46 1.41 -10.31 34.39
CA ASN A 46 0.37 -10.89 33.54
C ASN A 46 0.39 -10.36 32.11
N LEU A 47 1.44 -9.63 31.73
CA LEU A 47 1.54 -9.00 30.43
C LEU A 47 1.75 -10.05 29.32
N THR A 48 0.83 -10.08 28.35
CA THR A 48 0.88 -10.96 27.17
C THR A 48 1.20 -10.17 25.89
N GLN A 49 0.90 -8.86 25.86
CA GLN A 49 1.14 -8.00 24.68
C GLN A 49 1.76 -6.68 25.12
N LEU A 50 2.92 -6.35 24.57
CA LEU A 50 3.66 -5.12 24.82
C LEU A 50 3.87 -4.35 23.53
N ASP A 51 3.48 -3.08 23.52
CA ASP A 51 3.78 -2.12 22.45
C ASP A 51 4.49 -0.90 23.05
N LEU A 52 5.77 -0.71 22.69
CA LEU A 52 6.60 0.39 23.14
C LEU A 52 7.00 1.29 21.97
N GLN A 53 6.50 2.50 21.94
CA GLN A 53 6.86 3.54 20.99
C GLN A 53 7.88 4.49 21.63
N LEU A 54 9.16 4.26 21.36
CA LEU A 54 10.32 4.93 21.97
C LEU A 54 11.18 5.71 20.97
N GLU A 55 10.64 6.01 19.81
CA GLU A 55 11.30 6.75 18.74
C GLU A 55 11.84 8.10 19.22
N MET A 56 13.05 8.49 18.78
CA MET A 56 13.66 9.81 19.02
C MET A 56 13.77 10.20 20.51
N ASN A 57 14.27 9.28 21.33
CA ASN A 57 14.44 9.51 22.79
C ASN A 57 15.90 9.54 23.25
N GLN A 58 16.89 9.50 22.33
CA GLN A 58 18.32 9.47 22.66
C GLN A 58 18.73 8.26 23.50
N ILE A 59 18.01 7.14 23.35
CA ILE A 59 18.33 5.89 24.04
C ILE A 59 19.67 5.36 23.51
N ASN A 60 20.61 5.13 24.40
CA ASN A 60 21.95 4.61 24.11
C ASN A 60 22.09 3.12 24.43
N ASN A 61 23.32 2.58 24.35
CA ASN A 61 23.60 1.16 24.58
C ASN A 61 23.18 0.68 25.98
N ASN A 62 23.39 1.48 27.02
CA ASN A 62 23.01 1.12 28.39
C ASN A 62 21.48 1.16 28.54
N GLY A 63 20.87 2.24 28.04
CA GLY A 63 19.41 2.41 28.13
C GLY A 63 18.64 1.26 27.49
N ILE A 64 19.05 0.80 26.29
CA ILE A 64 18.37 -0.34 25.66
C ILE A 64 18.60 -1.65 26.43
N SER A 65 19.79 -1.84 27.05
CA SER A 65 20.06 -3.01 27.86
C SER A 65 19.14 -3.08 29.08
N ASP A 66 18.92 -1.97 29.75
CA ASP A 66 18.04 -1.89 30.92
C ASP A 66 16.57 -2.14 30.55
N ILE A 67 16.11 -1.54 29.43
CA ILE A 67 14.74 -1.76 28.92
C ILE A 67 14.50 -3.23 28.58
N ILE A 68 15.41 -3.85 27.82
CA ILE A 68 15.18 -5.22 27.37
C ILE A 68 15.28 -6.25 28.51
N ASN A 69 16.16 -6.02 29.49
CA ASN A 69 16.22 -6.86 30.70
C ASN A 69 14.90 -6.79 31.49
N SER A 70 14.27 -5.63 31.51
CA SER A 70 12.97 -5.45 32.16
C SER A 70 11.84 -6.17 31.41
N ILE A 71 11.87 -6.16 30.09
CA ILE A 71 10.93 -6.89 29.22
C ILE A 71 11.11 -8.41 29.42
N ALA A 72 12.34 -8.89 29.52
CA ALA A 72 12.66 -10.29 29.74
C ALA A 72 12.07 -10.87 31.03
N ASN A 73 11.76 -10.03 32.02
CA ASN A 73 11.07 -10.45 33.24
C ASN A 73 9.56 -10.67 33.04
N CYS A 74 8.96 -10.21 31.93
CA CYS A 74 7.55 -10.43 31.63
C CYS A 74 7.36 -11.79 30.94
N GLN A 75 7.44 -12.88 31.70
CA GLN A 75 7.51 -14.26 31.20
C GLN A 75 6.28 -14.76 30.42
N LYS A 76 5.14 -14.03 30.48
CA LYS A 76 3.91 -14.39 29.75
C LYS A 76 3.77 -13.68 28.39
N LEU A 77 4.79 -12.91 27.98
CA LEU A 77 4.74 -12.20 26.72
C LEU A 77 4.65 -13.15 25.52
N GLU A 78 3.63 -12.93 24.70
CA GLU A 78 3.38 -13.59 23.42
C GLU A 78 3.63 -12.66 22.23
N GLN A 79 3.45 -11.35 22.42
CA GLN A 79 3.61 -10.35 21.36
C GLN A 79 4.42 -9.16 21.88
N ILE A 80 5.47 -8.83 21.15
CA ILE A 80 6.35 -7.69 21.40
C ILE A 80 6.38 -6.78 20.18
N SER A 81 6.06 -5.51 20.38
CA SER A 81 6.21 -4.43 19.40
C SER A 81 7.08 -3.34 20.02
N ILE A 82 8.25 -3.07 19.44
CA ILE A 82 9.18 -2.06 19.93
C ILE A 82 9.65 -1.18 18.78
N ASN A 83 9.35 0.11 18.86
CA ASN A 83 9.90 1.12 17.97
C ASN A 83 11.02 1.91 18.69
N LEU A 84 12.24 1.64 18.30
CA LEU A 84 13.47 2.28 18.77
C LEU A 84 14.14 3.14 17.69
N SER A 85 13.42 3.49 16.63
CA SER A 85 13.99 4.25 15.52
C SER A 85 14.53 5.61 15.97
N HIS A 86 15.53 6.11 15.26
CA HIS A 86 16.14 7.42 15.54
C HIS A 86 16.64 7.58 16.98
N ASN A 87 17.32 6.56 17.51
CA ASN A 87 18.04 6.62 18.78
C ASN A 87 19.56 6.55 18.53
N VAL A 88 20.34 6.35 19.57
CA VAL A 88 21.82 6.28 19.50
C VAL A 88 22.32 4.90 19.94
N ILE A 89 21.58 3.87 19.54
CA ILE A 89 21.91 2.47 19.83
C ILE A 89 23.04 2.04 18.89
N GLY A 90 24.18 1.67 19.47
CA GLY A 90 25.32 1.15 18.74
C GLY A 90 25.37 -0.38 18.74
N VAL A 91 26.51 -0.91 18.30
CA VAL A 91 26.75 -2.36 18.20
C VAL A 91 26.48 -3.09 19.52
N LYS A 92 27.04 -2.59 20.64
CA LYS A 92 26.90 -3.22 21.95
C LYS A 92 25.46 -3.22 22.47
N GLY A 93 24.74 -2.10 22.28
CA GLY A 93 23.33 -2.04 22.66
C GLY A 93 22.45 -2.99 21.86
N ALA A 94 22.69 -3.13 20.55
CA ALA A 94 22.01 -4.08 19.69
C ALA A 94 22.29 -5.54 20.09
N GLN A 95 23.54 -5.87 20.44
CA GLN A 95 23.89 -7.19 20.98
C GLN A 95 23.16 -7.50 22.29
N ASN A 96 23.12 -6.54 23.22
CA ASN A 96 22.41 -6.68 24.49
C ASN A 96 20.89 -6.81 24.27
N LEU A 97 20.33 -6.06 23.30
CA LEU A 97 18.93 -6.23 22.87
C LEU A 97 18.66 -7.67 22.43
N GLY A 98 19.55 -8.25 21.63
CA GLY A 98 19.46 -9.66 21.23
C GLY A 98 19.49 -10.60 22.44
N ILE A 99 20.42 -10.41 23.38
CA ILE A 99 20.51 -11.23 24.61
C ILE A 99 19.20 -11.16 25.41
N GLY A 100 18.63 -9.96 25.60
CA GLY A 100 17.38 -9.85 26.33
C GLY A 100 16.19 -10.49 25.60
N LEU A 101 16.10 -10.33 24.27
CA LEU A 101 15.07 -11.00 23.45
C LEU A 101 15.17 -12.53 23.55
N SER A 102 16.37 -13.10 23.68
CA SER A 102 16.56 -14.56 23.80
C SER A 102 15.90 -15.17 25.04
N LEU A 103 15.56 -14.35 26.02
CA LEU A 103 14.88 -14.75 27.25
C LEU A 103 13.33 -14.74 27.11
N CYS A 104 12.80 -14.19 26.02
CA CYS A 104 11.37 -14.09 25.76
C CYS A 104 10.85 -15.35 25.04
N LEU A 105 10.87 -16.50 25.70
CA LEU A 105 10.66 -17.82 25.08
C LEU A 105 9.24 -18.07 24.55
N ASN A 106 8.23 -17.37 25.09
CA ASN A 106 6.81 -17.58 24.71
C ASN A 106 6.36 -16.70 23.53
N VAL A 107 7.25 -15.82 23.03
CA VAL A 107 6.89 -14.85 22.02
C VAL A 107 6.73 -15.50 20.65
N ASN A 108 5.57 -15.26 20.03
CA ASN A 108 5.22 -15.73 18.67
C ASN A 108 5.16 -14.61 17.62
N TYR A 109 5.11 -13.35 18.04
CA TYR A 109 5.12 -12.16 17.19
C TYR A 109 6.09 -11.13 17.72
N ILE A 110 6.99 -10.67 16.84
CA ILE A 110 7.92 -9.55 17.13
C ILE A 110 7.83 -8.52 16.01
N PHE A 111 7.55 -7.28 16.37
CA PHE A 111 7.85 -6.08 15.59
C PHE A 111 8.99 -5.33 16.25
N LEU A 112 10.11 -5.17 15.54
CA LEU A 112 11.29 -4.47 16.03
C LEU A 112 11.76 -3.45 15.00
N ASN A 113 11.65 -2.18 15.33
CA ASN A 113 12.12 -1.08 14.48
C ASN A 113 13.37 -0.44 15.10
N LEU A 114 14.51 -0.66 14.45
CA LEU A 114 15.83 -0.10 14.79
C LEU A 114 16.32 0.92 13.73
N ASN A 115 15.42 1.43 12.86
CA ASN A 115 15.78 2.37 11.80
C ASN A 115 16.61 3.55 12.34
N LYS A 116 17.64 3.95 11.58
CA LYS A 116 18.50 5.09 11.93
C LYS A 116 19.06 5.01 13.35
N ASN A 117 19.81 3.95 13.60
CA ASN A 117 20.71 3.75 14.72
C ASN A 117 22.14 3.52 14.17
N GLN A 118 23.04 2.99 14.94
CA GLN A 118 24.43 2.75 14.55
C GLN A 118 24.84 1.32 14.87
N ILE A 119 23.95 0.37 14.59
CA ILE A 119 24.13 -1.02 15.05
C ILE A 119 25.15 -1.81 14.22
N GLY A 120 25.40 -1.43 12.96
CA GLY A 120 26.38 -2.06 12.09
C GLY A 120 26.15 -3.56 11.86
N GLN A 121 27.14 -4.21 11.25
CA GLN A 121 27.10 -5.65 10.95
C GLN A 121 26.95 -6.50 12.21
N ASN A 122 27.84 -6.30 13.19
CA ASN A 122 27.91 -7.14 14.40
C ASN A 122 26.70 -6.94 15.33
N GLY A 123 26.16 -5.72 15.39
CA GLY A 123 24.91 -5.47 16.13
C GLY A 123 23.71 -6.17 15.49
N THR A 124 23.60 -6.12 14.16
CA THR A 124 22.58 -6.84 13.39
C THR A 124 22.63 -8.35 13.68
N ILE A 125 23.80 -8.95 13.59
CA ILE A 125 24.00 -10.38 13.90
C ILE A 125 23.62 -10.67 15.35
N GLY A 126 23.99 -9.79 16.29
CA GLY A 126 23.67 -9.95 17.72
C GLY A 126 22.15 -9.95 17.99
N VAL A 127 21.42 -9.03 17.38
CA VAL A 127 19.94 -9.01 17.46
C VAL A 127 19.35 -10.31 16.93
N CYS A 128 19.75 -10.73 15.72
CA CYS A 128 19.20 -11.93 15.07
C CYS A 128 19.56 -13.22 15.82
N ARG A 129 20.75 -13.29 16.44
CA ARG A 129 21.12 -14.40 17.31
C ARG A 129 20.19 -14.54 18.52
N GLY A 130 19.74 -13.42 19.10
CA GLY A 130 18.76 -13.45 20.17
C GLY A 130 17.38 -13.87 19.67
N LEU A 131 16.94 -13.34 18.53
CA LEU A 131 15.69 -13.73 17.90
C LEU A 131 15.62 -15.23 17.57
N ALA A 132 16.76 -15.82 17.19
CA ALA A 132 16.88 -17.26 16.91
C ALA A 132 16.57 -18.16 18.13
N GLN A 133 16.66 -17.63 19.34
CA GLN A 133 16.30 -18.37 20.56
C GLN A 133 14.80 -18.32 20.88
N CYS A 134 14.05 -17.46 20.22
CA CYS A 134 12.58 -17.38 20.36
C CYS A 134 11.93 -18.55 19.59
N ILE A 135 11.96 -19.75 20.16
CA ILE A 135 11.56 -21.00 19.49
C ILE A 135 10.11 -21.03 19.01
N ASN A 136 9.24 -20.19 19.59
CA ASN A 136 7.83 -20.07 19.23
C ASN A 136 7.55 -18.95 18.20
N LEU A 137 8.59 -18.27 17.70
CA LEU A 137 8.44 -17.12 16.79
C LEU A 137 7.85 -17.56 15.46
N LEU A 138 6.64 -17.05 15.15
CA LEU A 138 5.90 -17.32 13.93
C LEU A 138 6.00 -16.14 12.94
N ASN A 139 5.95 -14.92 13.47
CA ASN A 139 5.93 -13.70 12.67
C ASN A 139 6.98 -12.71 13.17
N LEU A 140 7.88 -12.31 12.27
CA LEU A 140 8.91 -11.31 12.54
C LEU A 140 8.79 -10.15 11.56
N GLN A 141 8.70 -8.93 12.12
CA GLN A 141 8.91 -7.69 11.37
C GLN A 141 10.14 -6.99 11.94
N LEU A 142 11.21 -6.93 11.13
CA LEU A 142 12.49 -6.37 11.52
C LEU A 142 12.90 -5.23 10.58
N ILE A 143 12.98 -4.02 11.11
CA ILE A 143 13.32 -2.81 10.35
C ILE A 143 14.71 -2.32 10.79
N LEU A 144 15.67 -2.43 9.87
CA LEU A 144 17.09 -2.13 10.07
C LEU A 144 17.62 -1.03 9.14
N ASN A 145 16.74 -0.18 8.60
CA ASN A 145 17.13 0.83 7.61
C ASN A 145 18.17 1.80 8.19
N ASN A 146 19.12 2.26 7.35
CA ASN A 146 20.13 3.25 7.73
C ASN A 146 20.95 2.82 8.96
N ASN A 147 21.53 1.62 8.92
CA ASN A 147 22.30 1.07 10.03
C ASN A 147 23.69 0.57 9.65
N SER A 148 24.14 0.74 8.40
CA SER A 148 25.41 0.22 7.89
C SER A 148 25.55 -1.29 8.08
N VAL A 149 24.49 -2.04 7.77
CA VAL A 149 24.42 -3.51 7.92
C VAL A 149 25.42 -4.19 6.99
N GLN A 150 25.56 -3.72 5.75
CA GLN A 150 26.47 -4.23 4.73
C GLN A 150 26.34 -5.75 4.47
N ASP A 151 27.18 -6.31 3.61
CA ASP A 151 27.08 -7.71 3.16
C ASP A 151 27.23 -8.72 4.31
N ALA A 152 28.22 -8.50 5.20
CA ALA A 152 28.48 -9.42 6.30
C ALA A 152 27.33 -9.43 7.34
N GLY A 153 26.70 -8.26 7.55
CA GLY A 153 25.52 -8.16 8.43
C GLY A 153 24.32 -8.90 7.87
N VAL A 154 24.06 -8.78 6.55
CA VAL A 154 22.95 -9.49 5.88
C VAL A 154 23.19 -11.00 5.90
N TYR A 155 24.39 -11.45 5.63
CA TYR A 155 24.72 -12.87 5.69
C TYR A 155 24.51 -13.45 7.09
N GLY A 156 25.11 -12.80 8.12
CA GLY A 156 24.97 -13.28 9.49
C GLY A 156 23.52 -13.20 10.01
N LEU A 157 22.75 -12.18 9.60
CA LEU A 157 21.30 -12.08 9.84
C LEU A 157 20.58 -13.31 9.30
N ALA A 158 20.81 -13.67 8.04
CA ALA A 158 20.15 -14.80 7.39
C ALA A 158 20.49 -16.13 8.09
N GLN A 159 21.79 -16.36 8.38
CA GLN A 159 22.24 -17.55 9.10
C GLN A 159 21.59 -17.71 10.49
N GLU A 160 21.48 -16.61 11.24
CA GLU A 160 20.88 -16.68 12.57
C GLU A 160 19.37 -16.86 12.48
N LEU A 161 18.66 -16.14 11.60
CA LEU A 161 17.20 -16.26 11.45
C LEU A 161 16.76 -17.61 10.86
N ALA A 162 17.58 -18.28 10.05
CA ALA A 162 17.29 -19.62 9.53
C ALA A 162 17.13 -20.66 10.66
N LYS A 163 17.67 -20.38 11.86
CA LYS A 163 17.47 -21.21 13.05
C LYS A 163 16.06 -21.09 13.65
N CYS A 164 15.27 -20.08 13.27
CA CYS A 164 13.88 -19.91 13.69
C CYS A 164 12.97 -20.93 12.96
N GLN A 165 12.94 -22.15 13.42
CA GLN A 165 12.28 -23.29 12.75
C GLN A 165 10.75 -23.15 12.58
N ASN A 166 10.12 -22.21 13.29
CA ASN A 166 8.68 -21.98 13.24
C ASN A 166 8.32 -20.70 12.48
N LEU A 167 9.30 -19.94 11.97
CA LEU A 167 9.04 -18.66 11.31
C LEU A 167 8.27 -18.87 10.01
N ALA A 168 7.02 -18.42 10.00
CA ALA A 168 6.12 -18.52 8.84
C ALA A 168 6.04 -17.21 8.04
N LYS A 169 6.24 -16.07 8.72
CA LYS A 169 6.22 -14.74 8.10
C LYS A 169 7.45 -13.92 8.49
N LEU A 170 8.14 -13.44 7.49
CA LEU A 170 9.29 -12.53 7.65
C LEU A 170 9.07 -11.25 6.83
N ASN A 171 9.01 -10.12 7.53
CA ASN A 171 9.09 -8.80 6.93
C ASN A 171 10.40 -8.15 7.36
N LEU A 172 11.34 -8.02 6.41
CA LEU A 172 12.68 -7.52 6.63
C LEU A 172 12.92 -6.25 5.82
N SER A 173 13.20 -5.14 6.49
CA SER A 173 13.53 -3.88 5.82
C SER A 173 14.98 -3.50 6.06
N LEU A 174 15.73 -3.41 4.96
CA LEU A 174 17.19 -3.19 4.91
C LEU A 174 17.58 -1.98 4.03
N LYS A 175 16.70 -0.98 3.89
CA LYS A 175 16.95 0.21 3.06
C LYS A 175 18.20 0.96 3.52
N TYR A 176 18.96 1.53 2.57
CA TYR A 176 20.13 2.40 2.87
C TYR A 176 21.19 1.71 3.71
N ASN A 177 21.60 0.48 3.36
CA ASN A 177 22.56 -0.30 4.16
C ASN A 177 23.85 -0.68 3.43
N GLN A 178 24.10 -0.14 2.22
CA GLN A 178 25.30 -0.40 1.42
C GLN A 178 25.49 -1.89 1.09
N ILE A 179 24.39 -2.61 0.91
CA ILE A 179 24.38 -4.04 0.57
C ILE A 179 24.70 -4.18 -0.92
N LYS A 180 25.59 -5.14 -1.23
CA LYS A 180 26.01 -5.49 -2.59
C LYS A 180 25.61 -6.92 -2.93
N ASP A 181 26.00 -7.37 -4.12
CA ASP A 181 25.68 -8.70 -4.64
C ASP A 181 26.07 -9.83 -3.70
N LYS A 182 27.26 -9.76 -3.09
CA LYS A 182 27.73 -10.78 -2.16
C LYS A 182 26.81 -10.95 -0.94
N GLY A 183 26.33 -9.83 -0.38
CA GLY A 183 25.43 -9.87 0.78
C GLY A 183 24.12 -10.54 0.44
N ILE A 184 23.53 -10.14 -0.70
CA ILE A 184 22.20 -10.65 -1.08
C ILE A 184 22.24 -12.08 -1.66
N SER A 185 23.33 -12.46 -2.32
CA SER A 185 23.56 -13.85 -2.74
C SER A 185 23.68 -14.79 -1.53
N ASN A 186 24.42 -14.37 -0.51
CA ASN A 186 24.54 -15.13 0.73
C ASN A 186 23.20 -15.23 1.48
N PHE A 187 22.38 -14.16 1.49
CA PHE A 187 21.02 -14.23 2.01
C PHE A 187 20.19 -15.28 1.24
N GLY A 188 20.28 -15.28 -0.08
CA GLY A 188 19.64 -16.27 -0.94
C GLY A 188 20.00 -17.71 -0.57
N ASN A 189 21.29 -17.99 -0.28
CA ASN A 189 21.72 -19.32 0.16
C ASN A 189 21.03 -19.77 1.45
N GLU A 190 20.82 -18.87 2.37
CA GLU A 190 20.22 -19.21 3.67
C GLU A 190 18.69 -19.28 3.63
N ILE A 191 18.04 -18.63 2.65
CA ILE A 191 16.56 -18.56 2.58
C ILE A 191 15.92 -19.96 2.45
N ILE A 192 16.58 -20.89 1.79
CA ILE A 192 16.11 -22.26 1.63
C ILE A 192 16.05 -23.05 2.95
N ASN A 193 16.77 -22.56 3.98
CA ASN A 193 16.86 -23.15 5.31
C ASN A 193 15.72 -22.72 6.26
N PHE A 194 14.75 -21.94 5.76
CA PHE A 194 13.57 -21.55 6.54
C PHE A 194 12.41 -22.53 6.27
N PRO A 195 12.19 -23.55 7.10
CA PRO A 195 11.37 -24.71 6.76
C PRO A 195 9.87 -24.41 6.73
N LYS A 196 9.42 -23.30 7.32
CA LYS A 196 8.00 -22.93 7.41
C LYS A 196 7.69 -21.56 6.82
N LEU A 197 8.63 -20.91 6.14
CA LEU A 197 8.45 -19.56 5.60
C LEU A 197 7.51 -19.57 4.39
N GLU A 198 6.31 -19.06 4.58
CA GLU A 198 5.28 -18.95 3.54
C GLU A 198 5.13 -17.53 3.00
N ASP A 199 5.49 -16.51 3.79
CA ASP A 199 5.27 -15.10 3.50
C ASP A 199 6.59 -14.32 3.75
N LEU A 200 7.20 -13.85 2.65
CA LEU A 200 8.43 -13.06 2.69
C LEU A 200 8.21 -11.69 2.09
N THR A 201 8.42 -10.66 2.90
CA THR A 201 8.60 -9.29 2.43
C THR A 201 10.03 -8.88 2.73
N ILE A 202 10.77 -8.49 1.71
CA ILE A 202 12.12 -7.95 1.84
C ILE A 202 12.24 -6.63 1.08
N THR A 203 12.65 -5.58 1.80
CA THR A 203 12.85 -4.25 1.24
C THR A 203 14.34 -3.91 1.23
N LEU A 204 14.89 -3.78 0.04
CA LEU A 204 16.30 -3.54 -0.25
C LEU A 204 16.53 -2.20 -0.96
N GLU A 205 15.59 -1.28 -0.85
CA GLU A 205 15.65 0.05 -1.47
C GLU A 205 16.95 0.78 -1.13
N GLN A 206 17.53 1.47 -2.12
CA GLN A 206 18.74 2.27 -1.99
C GLN A 206 19.93 1.51 -1.37
N ASN A 207 20.27 0.41 -2.03
CA ASN A 207 21.49 -0.34 -1.80
C ASN A 207 22.36 -0.34 -3.08
N LEU A 208 23.31 -1.23 -3.21
CA LEU A 208 24.28 -1.29 -4.32
C LEU A 208 24.22 -2.65 -5.03
N ILE A 209 23.02 -3.22 -5.14
CA ILE A 209 22.79 -4.55 -5.72
C ILE A 209 22.80 -4.43 -7.24
N GLN A 210 23.59 -5.28 -7.88
CA GLN A 210 23.73 -5.40 -9.33
C GLN A 210 23.07 -6.68 -9.84
N ASP A 211 23.32 -7.02 -11.12
CA ASP A 211 22.68 -8.15 -11.78
C ASP A 211 22.95 -9.50 -11.11
N GLU A 212 24.22 -9.77 -10.75
CA GLU A 212 24.62 -11.08 -10.19
C GLU A 212 23.90 -11.38 -8.88
N GLY A 213 23.81 -10.39 -7.99
CA GLY A 213 23.16 -10.55 -6.69
C GLY A 213 21.69 -10.88 -6.81
N ILE A 214 20.97 -10.16 -7.72
CA ILE A 214 19.53 -10.36 -7.86
C ILE A 214 19.18 -11.64 -8.62
N ILE A 215 19.98 -12.04 -9.60
CA ILE A 215 19.83 -13.33 -10.28
C ILE A 215 19.90 -14.46 -9.28
N TYR A 216 20.97 -14.47 -8.47
CA TYR A 216 21.20 -15.53 -7.48
C TYR A 216 20.11 -15.57 -6.40
N LEU A 217 19.72 -14.42 -5.85
CA LEU A 217 18.62 -14.34 -4.89
C LEU A 217 17.32 -14.91 -5.49
N SER A 218 16.96 -14.49 -6.71
CA SER A 218 15.72 -14.88 -7.35
C SER A 218 15.68 -16.39 -7.63
N GLN A 219 16.80 -16.98 -8.04
CA GLN A 219 16.92 -18.42 -8.19
C GLN A 219 16.64 -19.16 -6.87
N LYS A 220 17.25 -18.72 -5.78
CA LYS A 220 17.05 -19.35 -4.45
C LYS A 220 15.65 -19.16 -3.91
N LEU A 221 15.02 -18.02 -4.16
CA LEU A 221 13.61 -17.80 -3.85
C LEU A 221 12.69 -18.72 -4.67
N GLY A 222 13.00 -18.95 -5.95
CA GLY A 222 12.25 -19.89 -6.78
C GLY A 222 12.41 -21.35 -6.36
N GLU A 223 13.58 -21.74 -5.88
CA GLU A 223 13.85 -23.07 -5.32
C GLU A 223 13.15 -23.33 -3.98
N HIS A 224 12.61 -22.29 -3.30
CA HIS A 224 11.96 -22.42 -2.00
C HIS A 224 10.59 -23.11 -2.11
N LYS A 225 10.43 -24.27 -1.47
CA LYS A 225 9.34 -25.22 -1.73
C LYS A 225 7.96 -24.80 -1.26
N ILE A 226 7.86 -23.87 -0.28
CA ILE A 226 6.58 -23.54 0.38
C ILE A 226 6.28 -22.03 0.39
N LEU A 227 7.15 -21.19 -0.18
CA LEU A 227 6.93 -19.75 -0.23
C LEU A 227 5.73 -19.42 -1.13
N LYS A 228 4.69 -18.84 -0.55
CA LYS A 228 3.42 -18.51 -1.22
C LYS A 228 3.31 -17.04 -1.59
N LEU A 229 3.86 -16.16 -0.76
CA LEU A 229 3.83 -14.73 -0.94
C LEU A 229 5.25 -14.16 -0.91
N LEU A 230 5.62 -13.47 -1.98
CA LEU A 230 6.88 -12.75 -2.10
C LEU A 230 6.62 -11.29 -2.43
N ASN A 231 7.08 -10.39 -1.55
CA ASN A 231 7.17 -8.97 -1.84
C ASN A 231 8.65 -8.57 -1.83
N LEU A 232 9.18 -8.22 -3.02
CA LEU A 232 10.57 -7.87 -3.23
C LEU A 232 10.67 -6.42 -3.71
N ASP A 233 11.13 -5.54 -2.82
CA ASP A 233 11.35 -4.13 -3.11
C ASP A 233 12.83 -3.87 -3.36
N LEU A 234 13.15 -3.59 -4.61
CA LEU A 234 14.50 -3.34 -5.14
C LEU A 234 14.67 -1.91 -5.67
N TYR A 235 13.78 -0.98 -5.27
CA TYR A 235 13.83 0.40 -5.74
C TYR A 235 15.21 1.04 -5.51
N ASP A 236 15.68 1.80 -6.51
CA ASP A 236 16.94 2.57 -6.43
C ASP A 236 18.16 1.68 -6.07
N ASN A 237 18.44 0.71 -6.93
CA ASN A 237 19.65 -0.14 -6.94
C ASN A 237 20.37 0.00 -8.31
N GLU A 238 21.28 -0.91 -8.65
CA GLU A 238 22.16 -0.75 -9.82
C GLU A 238 22.01 -1.82 -10.90
N PHE A 239 21.04 -2.74 -10.79
CA PHE A 239 20.85 -3.81 -11.76
C PHE A 239 20.14 -3.33 -13.03
N GLY A 240 20.38 -4.03 -14.14
CA GLY A 240 19.84 -3.75 -15.46
C GLY A 240 18.94 -4.84 -16.00
N ASP A 241 18.87 -4.96 -17.33
CA ASP A 241 18.02 -5.91 -18.04
C ASP A 241 18.38 -7.37 -17.72
N THR A 242 19.67 -7.67 -17.52
CA THR A 242 20.15 -9.01 -17.16
C THR A 242 19.61 -9.41 -15.78
N GLY A 243 19.68 -8.52 -14.80
CA GLY A 243 19.13 -8.76 -13.47
C GLY A 243 17.62 -8.92 -13.49
N ALA A 244 16.91 -8.04 -14.21
CA ALA A 244 15.45 -8.14 -14.36
C ALA A 244 15.01 -9.45 -15.04
N SER A 245 15.69 -9.86 -16.10
CA SER A 245 15.48 -11.17 -16.74
C SER A 245 15.74 -12.32 -15.76
N GLY A 246 16.82 -12.22 -14.98
CA GLY A 246 17.18 -13.19 -13.95
C GLY A 246 16.14 -13.32 -12.84
N ILE A 247 15.40 -12.25 -12.50
CA ILE A 247 14.23 -12.35 -11.61
C ILE A 247 13.19 -13.30 -12.20
N GLY A 248 12.83 -13.10 -13.47
CA GLY A 248 11.87 -13.95 -14.17
C GLY A 248 12.30 -15.40 -14.19
N VAL A 249 13.52 -15.69 -14.68
CA VAL A 249 14.09 -17.05 -14.76
C VAL A 249 14.17 -17.70 -13.37
N GLY A 250 14.66 -16.98 -12.37
CA GLY A 250 14.80 -17.53 -11.01
C GLY A 250 13.44 -17.88 -10.40
N LEU A 251 12.48 -16.98 -10.45
CA LEU A 251 11.15 -17.18 -9.85
C LEU A 251 10.28 -18.15 -10.66
N SER A 252 10.56 -18.39 -11.95
CA SER A 252 9.87 -19.39 -12.76
C SER A 252 10.02 -20.82 -12.22
N LEU A 253 11.07 -21.07 -11.44
CA LEU A 253 11.31 -22.36 -10.78
C LEU A 253 10.31 -22.67 -9.66
N SER A 254 9.55 -21.68 -9.20
CA SER A 254 8.68 -21.85 -8.04
C SER A 254 7.46 -22.69 -8.35
N GLN A 255 7.22 -23.67 -7.48
CA GLN A 255 6.04 -24.53 -7.51
C GLN A 255 5.00 -24.17 -6.44
N SER A 256 5.23 -23.09 -5.68
CA SER A 256 4.39 -22.73 -4.54
C SER A 256 3.95 -21.25 -4.55
N LEU A 257 4.63 -20.39 -5.31
CA LEU A 257 4.42 -18.95 -5.29
C LEU A 257 3.06 -18.57 -5.90
N LYS A 258 2.21 -17.95 -5.09
CA LYS A 258 0.85 -17.52 -5.48
C LYS A 258 0.75 -16.02 -5.71
N GLN A 259 1.48 -15.25 -4.93
CA GLN A 259 1.43 -13.79 -4.95
C GLN A 259 2.85 -13.23 -5.07
N LEU A 260 3.08 -12.46 -6.11
CA LEU A 260 4.35 -11.80 -6.37
C LEU A 260 4.15 -10.29 -6.44
N SER A 261 4.93 -9.55 -5.66
CA SER A 261 5.05 -8.09 -5.77
C SER A 261 6.50 -7.71 -6.01
N LEU A 262 6.75 -7.01 -7.13
CA LEU A 262 8.06 -6.53 -7.53
C LEU A 262 8.06 -5.01 -7.61
N THR A 263 8.95 -4.35 -6.87
CA THR A 263 9.25 -2.93 -7.02
C THR A 263 10.64 -2.78 -7.62
N LEU A 264 10.71 -2.33 -8.87
CA LEU A 264 11.95 -2.29 -9.66
C LEU A 264 12.38 -0.86 -10.02
N GLY A 265 11.62 0.14 -9.63
CA GLY A 265 11.82 1.54 -10.02
C GLY A 265 13.24 2.07 -9.77
N LYS A 266 13.68 3.05 -10.56
CA LYS A 266 14.98 3.71 -10.41
C LYS A 266 16.20 2.76 -10.51
N ASN A 267 16.10 1.72 -11.32
CA ASN A 267 17.22 0.86 -11.73
C ASN A 267 17.63 1.12 -13.19
N LYS A 268 18.53 0.34 -13.73
CA LYS A 268 18.98 0.43 -15.14
C LYS A 268 18.15 -0.48 -16.08
N VAL A 269 16.98 -0.89 -15.62
CA VAL A 269 16.07 -1.79 -16.35
C VAL A 269 15.33 -1.03 -17.44
N THR A 270 15.25 -1.62 -18.63
CA THR A 270 14.56 -1.08 -19.81
C THR A 270 13.38 -1.96 -20.24
N ASP A 271 12.76 -1.63 -21.37
CA ASP A 271 11.72 -2.42 -22.03
C ASP A 271 12.11 -3.91 -22.18
N SER A 272 13.38 -4.18 -22.53
CA SER A 272 13.88 -5.52 -22.75
C SER A 272 13.87 -6.36 -21.48
N GLY A 273 14.42 -5.83 -20.39
CA GLY A 273 14.47 -6.54 -19.11
C GLY A 273 13.09 -6.86 -18.56
N ILE A 274 12.16 -5.92 -18.61
CA ILE A 274 10.78 -6.15 -18.17
C ILE A 274 10.06 -7.18 -19.06
N SER A 275 10.21 -7.08 -20.38
CA SER A 275 9.58 -8.03 -21.31
C SER A 275 10.05 -9.46 -21.06
N THR A 276 11.37 -9.66 -20.91
CA THR A 276 11.94 -10.98 -20.64
C THR A 276 11.54 -11.48 -19.25
N CYS A 277 11.60 -10.62 -18.22
CA CYS A 277 11.17 -10.98 -16.86
C CYS A 277 9.74 -11.53 -16.85
N PHE A 278 8.80 -10.83 -17.48
CA PHE A 278 7.41 -11.25 -17.52
C PHE A 278 7.21 -12.51 -18.38
N GLN A 279 7.93 -12.65 -19.49
CA GLN A 279 7.88 -13.84 -20.33
C GLN A 279 8.32 -15.09 -19.56
N GLU A 280 9.42 -15.03 -18.83
CA GLU A 280 9.91 -16.15 -18.02
C GLU A 280 8.98 -16.48 -16.85
N LEU A 281 8.39 -15.47 -16.21
CA LEU A 281 7.44 -15.66 -15.12
C LEU A 281 6.17 -16.42 -15.55
N THR A 282 5.84 -16.50 -16.83
CA THR A 282 4.67 -17.27 -17.32
C THR A 282 4.78 -18.77 -17.01
N ILE A 283 6.01 -19.27 -16.83
CA ILE A 283 6.28 -20.67 -16.47
C ILE A 283 5.83 -20.98 -15.02
N CYS A 284 5.75 -19.97 -14.16
CA CYS A 284 5.24 -20.13 -12.78
C CYS A 284 3.71 -20.23 -12.77
N GLU A 285 3.17 -21.40 -13.07
CA GLU A 285 1.72 -21.66 -13.21
C GLU A 285 0.91 -21.44 -11.92
N THR A 286 1.57 -21.39 -10.76
CA THR A 286 0.92 -21.21 -9.46
C THR A 286 0.56 -19.76 -9.17
N LEU A 287 1.10 -18.80 -9.95
CA LEU A 287 0.82 -17.37 -9.73
C LEU A 287 -0.65 -17.04 -9.98
N SER A 288 -1.27 -16.44 -8.97
CA SER A 288 -2.64 -15.94 -9.03
C SER A 288 -2.74 -14.42 -8.84
N SER A 289 -1.67 -13.77 -8.38
CA SER A 289 -1.62 -12.32 -8.20
C SER A 289 -0.23 -11.78 -8.54
N ILE A 290 -0.17 -10.75 -9.38
CA ILE A 290 1.06 -10.05 -9.74
C ILE A 290 0.91 -8.57 -9.46
N SER A 291 1.87 -8.01 -8.72
CA SER A 291 2.06 -6.58 -8.51
C SER A 291 3.40 -6.15 -9.09
N LEU A 292 3.38 -5.11 -9.93
CA LEU A 292 4.57 -4.52 -10.52
C LEU A 292 4.60 -3.02 -10.29
N ILE A 293 5.70 -2.51 -9.73
CA ILE A 293 5.95 -1.08 -9.55
C ILE A 293 7.25 -0.72 -10.27
N THR A 294 7.11 0.06 -11.35
CA THR A 294 8.22 0.44 -12.25
C THR A 294 8.42 1.94 -12.33
N SER A 295 8.01 2.68 -11.30
CA SER A 295 8.12 4.14 -11.31
C SER A 295 9.52 4.60 -11.73
N GLN A 296 9.59 5.49 -12.75
CA GLN A 296 10.84 6.10 -13.23
C GLN A 296 11.84 5.13 -13.92
N LEU A 297 11.37 4.01 -14.52
CA LEU A 297 12.22 3.11 -15.32
C LEU A 297 12.25 3.46 -16.83
N GLN A 298 11.38 4.35 -17.29
CA GLN A 298 11.19 4.60 -18.73
C GLN A 298 10.76 3.35 -19.53
N ILE A 299 9.89 2.53 -18.93
CA ILE A 299 9.23 1.44 -19.65
C ILE A 299 8.22 2.06 -20.61
N LYS A 300 8.51 1.93 -21.91
CA LYS A 300 7.73 2.48 -22.99
C LYS A 300 6.81 1.43 -23.60
N ASP A 301 6.40 1.68 -24.83
CA ASP A 301 5.44 0.83 -25.54
C ASP A 301 5.93 -0.60 -25.79
N LYS A 302 7.25 -0.80 -25.95
CA LYS A 302 7.83 -2.15 -26.14
C LYS A 302 7.74 -2.98 -24.86
N GLY A 303 8.03 -2.38 -23.71
CA GLY A 303 7.89 -3.04 -22.40
C GLY A 303 6.43 -3.37 -22.10
N MET A 304 5.51 -2.42 -22.37
CA MET A 304 4.06 -2.66 -22.25
C MET A 304 3.59 -3.80 -23.17
N LYS A 305 4.12 -3.87 -24.40
CA LYS A 305 3.85 -5.00 -25.30
C LYS A 305 4.34 -6.32 -24.69
N GLY A 306 5.57 -6.36 -24.16
CA GLY A 306 6.13 -7.57 -23.53
C GLY A 306 5.30 -8.04 -22.34
N ILE A 307 4.83 -7.11 -21.47
CA ILE A 307 3.91 -7.44 -20.39
C ILE A 307 2.59 -7.99 -20.95
N GLY A 308 2.01 -7.36 -21.99
CA GLY A 308 0.78 -7.82 -22.63
C GLY A 308 0.93 -9.23 -23.24
N ASP A 309 2.01 -9.48 -23.96
CA ASP A 309 2.31 -10.79 -24.57
C ASP A 309 2.41 -11.89 -23.47
N ALA A 310 3.05 -11.58 -22.34
CA ALA A 310 3.13 -12.48 -21.20
C ALA A 310 1.76 -12.68 -20.53
N LEU A 311 0.98 -11.62 -20.31
CA LEU A 311 -0.36 -11.71 -19.73
C LEU A 311 -1.27 -12.64 -20.52
N SER A 312 -1.13 -12.71 -21.85
CA SER A 312 -1.93 -13.60 -22.70
C SER A 312 -1.71 -15.09 -22.39
N GLN A 313 -0.66 -15.45 -21.68
CA GLN A 313 -0.29 -16.83 -21.33
C GLN A 313 -0.74 -17.21 -19.90
N TYR A 314 -1.14 -16.24 -19.07
CA TYR A 314 -1.59 -16.52 -17.72
C TYR A 314 -3.08 -16.89 -17.68
N SER A 315 -3.38 -18.13 -17.31
CA SER A 315 -4.77 -18.60 -17.11
C SER A 315 -5.28 -18.46 -15.68
N ASN A 316 -4.38 -18.34 -14.70
CA ASN A 316 -4.72 -18.44 -13.27
C ASN A 316 -4.76 -17.09 -12.53
N LEU A 317 -4.43 -15.97 -13.20
CA LEU A 317 -4.42 -14.66 -12.55
C LEU A 317 -5.82 -14.21 -12.13
N THR A 318 -5.93 -13.87 -10.86
CA THR A 318 -7.15 -13.28 -10.26
C THR A 318 -6.97 -11.81 -9.90
N ALA A 319 -5.73 -11.33 -9.74
CA ALA A 319 -5.45 -9.95 -9.42
C ALA A 319 -4.17 -9.44 -10.11
N ILE A 320 -4.24 -8.22 -10.63
CA ILE A 320 -3.08 -7.47 -11.10
C ILE A 320 -3.08 -6.07 -10.48
N TYR A 321 -1.88 -5.62 -10.08
CA TYR A 321 -1.60 -4.26 -9.65
C TYR A 321 -0.36 -3.75 -10.40
N PHE A 322 -0.54 -2.80 -11.32
CA PHE A 322 0.58 -2.22 -12.08
C PHE A 322 0.69 -0.72 -11.82
N ASN A 323 1.78 -0.31 -11.19
CA ASN A 323 2.12 1.10 -11.05
C ASN A 323 3.19 1.47 -12.09
N LEU A 324 2.74 2.07 -13.15
CA LEU A 324 3.52 2.49 -14.32
C LEU A 324 3.68 4.03 -14.34
N TYR A 325 3.69 4.67 -13.17
CA TYR A 325 3.85 6.11 -13.04
C TYR A 325 5.11 6.62 -13.75
N ASN A 326 4.96 7.63 -14.61
CA ASN A 326 6.06 8.32 -15.30
C ASN A 326 7.01 7.37 -16.06
N ASN A 327 6.45 6.58 -16.98
CA ASN A 327 7.21 5.64 -17.81
C ASN A 327 7.24 6.01 -19.31
N GLY A 328 6.49 7.02 -19.74
CA GLY A 328 6.43 7.44 -21.14
C GLY A 328 5.62 6.51 -22.04
N VAL A 329 4.70 5.75 -21.47
CA VAL A 329 3.75 4.88 -22.19
C VAL A 329 2.81 5.72 -23.04
N THR A 330 2.58 5.29 -24.29
CA THR A 330 1.63 5.93 -25.21
C THR A 330 0.41 5.03 -25.47
N ASP A 331 -0.49 5.50 -26.33
CA ASP A 331 -1.64 4.70 -26.80
C ASP A 331 -1.23 3.34 -27.38
N GLN A 332 -0.09 3.29 -28.08
CA GLN A 332 0.38 2.04 -28.68
C GLN A 332 0.76 0.99 -27.64
N GLY A 333 1.46 1.42 -26.58
CA GLY A 333 1.83 0.53 -25.48
C GLY A 333 0.61 0.00 -24.74
N LEU A 334 -0.34 0.91 -24.40
CA LEU A 334 -1.56 0.53 -23.71
C LEU A 334 -2.47 -0.38 -24.58
N GLN A 335 -2.53 -0.15 -25.89
CA GLN A 335 -3.23 -1.04 -26.82
C GLN A 335 -2.65 -2.45 -26.80
N LYS A 336 -1.32 -2.60 -26.87
CA LYS A 336 -0.66 -3.91 -26.84
C LYS A 336 -0.86 -4.63 -25.50
N PHE A 337 -0.73 -3.91 -24.40
CA PHE A 337 -1.08 -4.42 -23.07
C PHE A 337 -2.53 -4.93 -23.01
N SER A 338 -3.47 -4.15 -23.56
CA SER A 338 -4.90 -4.48 -23.55
C SER A 338 -5.23 -5.75 -24.34
N GLN A 339 -4.46 -6.04 -25.40
CA GLN A 339 -4.59 -7.28 -26.18
C GLN A 339 -4.24 -8.52 -25.35
N GLY A 340 -3.30 -8.39 -24.40
CA GLY A 340 -2.93 -9.51 -23.51
C GLY A 340 -3.91 -9.71 -22.37
N ILE A 341 -4.39 -8.62 -21.76
CA ILE A 341 -5.24 -8.70 -20.57
C ILE A 341 -6.58 -9.41 -20.84
N GLU A 342 -7.10 -9.36 -22.07
CA GLU A 342 -8.37 -10.02 -22.42
C GLU A 342 -8.35 -11.54 -22.24
N PHE A 343 -7.18 -12.16 -22.24
CA PHE A 343 -7.00 -13.59 -22.02
C PHE A 343 -6.94 -13.98 -20.55
N CYS A 344 -6.74 -13.02 -19.64
CA CYS A 344 -6.74 -13.24 -18.19
C CYS A 344 -8.18 -13.33 -17.66
N VAL A 345 -8.96 -14.28 -18.17
CA VAL A 345 -10.42 -14.38 -17.95
C VAL A 345 -10.84 -14.54 -16.49
N ASN A 346 -9.93 -14.96 -15.61
CA ASN A 346 -10.18 -15.17 -14.19
C ASN A 346 -9.90 -13.93 -13.30
N LEU A 347 -9.54 -12.78 -13.91
CA LEU A 347 -9.28 -11.55 -13.16
C LEU A 347 -10.53 -11.07 -12.41
N VAL A 348 -10.35 -10.87 -11.12
CA VAL A 348 -11.34 -10.33 -10.17
C VAL A 348 -11.02 -8.88 -9.82
N ASN A 349 -9.72 -8.57 -9.69
CA ASN A 349 -9.24 -7.26 -9.29
C ASN A 349 -8.19 -6.73 -10.27
N ILE A 350 -8.41 -5.52 -10.75
CA ILE A 350 -7.46 -4.79 -11.61
C ILE A 350 -7.19 -3.43 -10.99
N SER A 351 -5.92 -3.11 -10.81
CA SER A 351 -5.45 -1.77 -10.45
C SER A 351 -4.30 -1.36 -11.37
N ILE A 352 -4.49 -0.28 -12.13
CA ILE A 352 -3.48 0.23 -13.06
C ILE A 352 -3.30 1.72 -12.83
N ILE A 353 -2.06 2.12 -12.51
CA ILE A 353 -1.66 3.51 -12.32
C ILE A 353 -0.83 3.92 -13.54
N LEU A 354 -1.38 4.80 -14.35
CA LEU A 354 -0.80 5.32 -15.59
C LEU A 354 -0.57 6.83 -15.55
N THR A 355 -0.59 7.40 -14.37
CA THR A 355 -0.37 8.83 -14.13
C THR A 355 0.98 9.29 -14.71
N GLN A 356 1.05 10.50 -15.28
CA GLN A 356 2.24 11.07 -15.95
C GLN A 356 2.81 10.19 -17.08
N ASN A 357 1.94 9.65 -17.93
CA ASN A 357 2.31 9.02 -19.19
C ASN A 357 1.82 9.86 -20.39
N LYS A 358 1.88 9.31 -21.60
CA LYS A 358 1.45 9.99 -22.84
C LYS A 358 0.26 9.28 -23.49
N ILE A 359 -0.71 8.92 -22.66
CA ILE A 359 -1.89 8.15 -23.06
C ILE A 359 -3.00 9.12 -23.46
N GLY A 360 -3.59 8.87 -24.61
CA GLY A 360 -4.75 9.58 -25.11
C GLY A 360 -6.01 8.69 -25.13
N ASP A 361 -7.02 9.17 -25.86
CA ASP A 361 -8.32 8.50 -25.99
C ASP A 361 -8.22 7.11 -26.58
N LYS A 362 -7.34 6.90 -27.58
CA LYS A 362 -7.20 5.61 -28.25
C LYS A 362 -6.68 4.52 -27.32
N GLY A 363 -5.74 4.86 -26.45
CA GLY A 363 -5.22 3.92 -25.45
C GLY A 363 -6.27 3.51 -24.44
N ILE A 364 -7.00 4.48 -23.89
CA ILE A 364 -8.10 4.22 -22.94
C ILE A 364 -9.25 3.45 -23.58
N SER A 365 -9.63 3.82 -24.81
CA SER A 365 -10.64 3.09 -25.57
C SER A 365 -10.24 1.64 -25.79
N SER A 366 -8.97 1.39 -26.16
CA SER A 366 -8.43 0.04 -26.34
C SER A 366 -8.48 -0.79 -25.07
N LEU A 367 -8.09 -0.22 -23.93
CA LEU A 367 -8.15 -0.91 -22.63
C LEU A 367 -9.60 -1.21 -22.24
N SER A 368 -10.46 -0.22 -22.30
CA SER A 368 -11.85 -0.34 -21.87
C SER A 368 -12.64 -1.35 -22.67
N GLN A 369 -12.38 -1.48 -23.99
CA GLN A 369 -13.02 -2.47 -24.86
C GLN A 369 -12.72 -3.93 -24.45
N LYS A 370 -11.64 -4.16 -23.70
CA LYS A 370 -11.26 -5.51 -23.25
C LYS A 370 -11.84 -5.88 -21.89
N LEU A 371 -12.22 -4.92 -21.07
CA LEU A 371 -12.76 -5.16 -19.72
C LEU A 371 -14.01 -6.06 -19.70
N PRO A 372 -14.97 -5.96 -20.64
CA PRO A 372 -16.16 -6.81 -20.65
C PRO A 372 -15.88 -8.31 -20.85
N TYR A 373 -14.73 -8.68 -21.41
CA TYR A 373 -14.32 -10.08 -21.56
C TYR A 373 -13.92 -10.72 -20.22
N LEU A 374 -13.59 -9.89 -19.21
CA LEU A 374 -13.19 -10.32 -17.86
C LEU A 374 -14.42 -10.59 -17.01
N ARG A 375 -15.02 -11.75 -17.18
CA ARG A 375 -16.33 -12.11 -16.62
C ARG A 375 -16.39 -12.09 -15.09
N TYR A 376 -15.26 -12.26 -14.41
CA TYR A 376 -15.19 -12.25 -12.93
C TYR A 376 -14.76 -10.92 -12.35
N LEU A 377 -14.56 -9.89 -13.18
CA LEU A 377 -14.11 -8.58 -12.73
C LEU A 377 -15.12 -7.94 -11.78
N THR A 378 -14.71 -7.77 -10.52
CA THR A 378 -15.52 -7.12 -9.47
C THR A 378 -14.97 -5.77 -9.04
N SER A 379 -13.65 -5.54 -9.19
CA SER A 379 -12.98 -4.31 -8.77
C SER A 379 -12.06 -3.79 -9.85
N LEU A 380 -12.24 -2.53 -10.22
CA LEU A 380 -11.40 -1.81 -11.18
C LEU A 380 -10.93 -0.50 -10.59
N GLN A 381 -9.60 -0.30 -10.60
CA GLN A 381 -8.97 0.97 -10.28
C GLN A 381 -8.10 1.43 -11.45
N LEU A 382 -8.37 2.64 -11.95
CA LEU A 382 -7.59 3.29 -13.02
C LEU A 382 -7.19 4.70 -12.58
N LEU A 383 -5.90 4.93 -12.40
CA LEU A 383 -5.34 6.25 -12.09
C LEU A 383 -4.68 6.82 -13.33
N LEU A 384 -5.32 7.81 -13.93
CA LEU A 384 -4.97 8.39 -15.24
C LEU A 384 -4.60 9.87 -15.13
N GLY A 385 -4.73 10.47 -13.96
CA GLY A 385 -4.58 11.89 -13.69
C GLY A 385 -3.18 12.44 -13.94
N ILE A 386 -3.08 13.77 -13.88
CA ILE A 386 -1.95 14.64 -14.14
C ILE A 386 -1.60 14.80 -15.64
N SER A 387 -1.37 16.02 -16.02
CA SER A 387 -1.45 16.67 -17.32
C SER A 387 -0.59 16.16 -18.49
N GLU A 388 0.18 15.07 -18.36
CA GLU A 388 0.90 14.52 -19.51
C GLU A 388 0.06 13.55 -20.34
N ASN A 389 -0.95 12.91 -19.71
CA ASN A 389 -1.95 12.14 -20.45
C ASN A 389 -2.89 13.10 -21.20
N GLN A 390 -3.22 12.75 -22.44
CA GLN A 390 -4.03 13.56 -23.35
C GLN A 390 -5.42 12.95 -23.55
N ILE A 391 -6.05 12.56 -22.43
CA ILE A 391 -7.38 11.97 -22.40
C ILE A 391 -8.39 13.11 -22.45
N ASP A 392 -9.30 13.07 -23.42
CA ASP A 392 -10.38 14.05 -23.55
C ASP A 392 -11.79 13.43 -23.37
N GLN A 393 -12.78 14.11 -23.91
CA GLN A 393 -14.18 13.75 -23.78
C GLN A 393 -14.50 12.37 -24.36
N GLN A 394 -13.83 11.98 -25.45
CA GLN A 394 -14.09 10.70 -26.12
C GLN A 394 -13.55 9.53 -25.32
N GLY A 395 -12.32 9.62 -24.83
CA GLY A 395 -11.71 8.57 -24.02
C GLY A 395 -12.50 8.26 -22.74
N VAL A 396 -12.95 9.31 -22.04
CA VAL A 396 -13.79 9.16 -20.84
C VAL A 396 -15.15 8.52 -21.18
N THR A 397 -15.76 8.91 -22.29
CA THR A 397 -17.05 8.37 -22.76
C THR A 397 -16.90 6.89 -23.15
N ASP A 398 -15.84 6.54 -23.88
CA ASP A 398 -15.56 5.16 -24.30
C ASP A 398 -15.32 4.27 -23.09
N LEU A 399 -14.49 4.74 -22.13
CA LEU A 399 -14.21 4.01 -20.89
C LEU A 399 -15.51 3.59 -20.21
N THR A 400 -16.37 4.56 -19.95
CA THR A 400 -17.58 4.31 -19.16
C THR A 400 -18.67 3.56 -19.92
N SER A 401 -18.75 3.74 -21.23
CA SER A 401 -19.65 2.97 -22.08
C SER A 401 -19.31 1.48 -22.09
N ASN A 402 -18.02 1.14 -22.06
CA ASN A 402 -17.56 -0.24 -21.99
C ASN A 402 -17.71 -0.84 -20.57
N LEU A 403 -17.51 -0.03 -19.51
CA LEU A 403 -17.76 -0.47 -18.13
C LEU A 403 -19.22 -0.91 -17.90
N ALA A 404 -20.15 -0.32 -18.61
CA ALA A 404 -21.56 -0.70 -18.58
C ALA A 404 -21.80 -2.18 -18.94
N ASN A 405 -20.90 -2.79 -19.68
CA ASN A 405 -20.96 -4.20 -20.10
C ASN A 405 -20.27 -5.16 -19.10
N CYS A 406 -19.64 -4.64 -18.03
CA CYS A 406 -19.00 -5.43 -16.98
C CYS A 406 -20.04 -5.80 -15.91
N SER A 407 -20.78 -6.88 -16.12
CA SER A 407 -21.99 -7.25 -15.33
C SER A 407 -21.72 -7.50 -13.83
N ASN A 408 -20.48 -7.90 -13.45
CA ASN A 408 -20.12 -8.24 -12.08
C ASN A 408 -19.36 -7.13 -11.35
N LEU A 409 -19.17 -5.97 -11.96
CA LEU A 409 -18.34 -4.88 -11.45
C LEU A 409 -19.03 -4.20 -10.25
N LYS A 410 -18.43 -4.35 -9.05
CA LYS A 410 -18.96 -3.84 -7.78
C LYS A 410 -18.23 -2.60 -7.26
N ALA A 411 -16.96 -2.47 -7.56
CA ALA A 411 -16.14 -1.36 -7.13
C ALA A 411 -15.40 -0.73 -8.32
N VAL A 412 -15.54 0.58 -8.47
CA VAL A 412 -14.86 1.38 -9.51
C VAL A 412 -14.17 2.57 -8.84
N SER A 413 -12.88 2.73 -9.10
CA SER A 413 -12.10 3.91 -8.73
C SER A 413 -11.41 4.47 -9.99
N ILE A 414 -11.74 5.71 -10.37
CA ILE A 414 -11.18 6.39 -11.54
C ILE A 414 -10.63 7.73 -11.10
N ASP A 415 -9.35 7.96 -11.36
CA ASP A 415 -8.69 9.25 -11.16
C ASP A 415 -8.43 9.93 -12.51
N LEU A 416 -9.09 11.06 -12.72
CA LEU A 416 -8.97 11.96 -13.86
C LEU A 416 -8.52 13.36 -13.40
N TYR A 417 -7.65 13.43 -12.40
CA TYR A 417 -7.11 14.68 -11.88
C TYR A 417 -6.36 15.47 -12.97
N LYS A 418 -6.83 16.69 -13.23
CA LYS A 418 -6.19 17.63 -14.21
C LYS A 418 -5.95 17.02 -15.61
N VAL A 419 -6.89 16.27 -16.15
CA VAL A 419 -6.82 15.77 -17.54
C VAL A 419 -7.54 16.69 -18.55
N GLY A 420 -8.17 17.77 -18.09
CA GLY A 420 -8.87 18.74 -18.97
C GLY A 420 -10.27 18.32 -19.39
N VAL A 421 -10.93 17.45 -18.63
CA VAL A 421 -12.30 17.01 -18.91
C VAL A 421 -13.30 18.13 -18.64
N ILE A 422 -14.21 18.35 -19.60
CA ILE A 422 -15.32 19.32 -19.52
C ILE A 422 -16.68 18.60 -19.43
N ASP A 423 -17.75 19.35 -19.33
CA ASP A 423 -19.13 18.85 -19.14
C ASP A 423 -19.51 17.71 -20.09
N LYS A 424 -19.13 17.76 -21.37
CA LYS A 424 -19.44 16.72 -22.35
C LYS A 424 -18.88 15.35 -21.94
N GLY A 425 -17.61 15.28 -21.53
CA GLY A 425 -17.00 14.03 -21.06
C GLY A 425 -17.62 13.53 -19.76
N ILE A 426 -17.93 14.47 -18.84
CA ILE A 426 -18.59 14.15 -17.57
C ILE A 426 -20.02 13.68 -17.77
N THR A 427 -20.74 14.21 -18.76
CA THR A 427 -22.06 13.69 -19.17
C THR A 427 -21.93 12.25 -19.66
N GLY A 428 -20.93 11.94 -20.50
CA GLY A 428 -20.62 10.58 -20.92
C GLY A 428 -20.29 9.65 -19.74
N LEU A 429 -19.50 10.14 -18.79
CA LEU A 429 -19.16 9.43 -17.55
C LEU A 429 -20.44 9.09 -16.75
N GLY A 430 -21.30 10.06 -16.52
CA GLY A 430 -22.57 9.86 -15.82
C GLY A 430 -23.50 8.86 -16.50
N LEU A 431 -23.63 8.96 -17.84
CA LEU A 431 -24.42 8.03 -18.64
C LEU A 431 -23.88 6.59 -18.59
N GLY A 432 -22.57 6.42 -18.69
CA GLY A 432 -21.93 5.10 -18.61
C GLY A 432 -22.10 4.47 -17.23
N ILE A 433 -21.78 5.22 -16.15
CA ILE A 433 -21.95 4.76 -14.77
C ILE A 433 -23.41 4.35 -14.50
N SER A 434 -24.37 5.11 -15.01
CA SER A 434 -25.81 4.82 -14.81
C SER A 434 -26.25 3.42 -15.26
N LYS A 435 -25.45 2.77 -16.10
CA LYS A 435 -25.73 1.43 -16.63
C LYS A 435 -25.07 0.31 -15.81
N VAL A 436 -24.11 0.63 -14.93
CA VAL A 436 -23.42 -0.36 -14.08
C VAL A 436 -24.27 -0.66 -12.85
N GLN A 437 -25.29 -1.50 -13.01
CA GLN A 437 -26.29 -1.75 -11.96
C GLN A 437 -25.77 -2.57 -10.77
N SER A 438 -24.66 -3.29 -10.94
CA SER A 438 -23.99 -4.06 -9.88
C SER A 438 -23.14 -3.21 -8.92
N LEU A 439 -22.97 -1.89 -9.20
CA LEU A 439 -22.03 -1.01 -8.52
C LEU A 439 -22.43 -0.77 -7.05
N ILE A 440 -21.50 -1.08 -6.13
CA ILE A 440 -21.64 -0.91 -4.68
C ILE A 440 -20.80 0.26 -4.18
N SER A 441 -19.60 0.44 -4.74
CA SER A 441 -18.64 1.48 -4.36
C SER A 441 -18.15 2.22 -5.60
N LEU A 442 -18.20 3.54 -5.56
CA LEU A 442 -17.69 4.43 -6.61
C LEU A 442 -16.75 5.46 -6.01
N GLU A 443 -15.56 5.55 -6.57
CA GLU A 443 -14.59 6.61 -6.29
C GLU A 443 -14.24 7.33 -7.59
N LEU A 444 -14.43 8.64 -7.61
CA LEU A 444 -14.11 9.51 -8.75
C LEU A 444 -13.30 10.71 -8.28
N ASN A 445 -12.08 10.84 -8.78
CA ASN A 445 -11.29 12.04 -8.63
C ASN A 445 -11.32 12.85 -9.93
N LEU A 446 -12.10 13.92 -9.93
CA LEU A 446 -12.30 14.85 -11.04
C LEU A 446 -11.76 16.25 -10.71
N ASN A 447 -10.85 16.33 -9.74
CA ASN A 447 -10.26 17.58 -9.26
C ASN A 447 -9.46 18.28 -10.37
N GLY A 448 -9.56 19.60 -10.43
CA GLY A 448 -8.76 20.45 -11.32
C GLY A 448 -9.10 20.32 -12.80
N ASN A 449 -10.37 20.09 -13.12
CA ASN A 449 -10.92 20.09 -14.48
C ASN A 449 -11.77 21.35 -14.73
N SER A 450 -12.46 21.43 -15.86
CA SER A 450 -13.34 22.58 -16.19
C SER A 450 -14.83 22.15 -16.21
N ILE A 451 -15.24 21.46 -15.15
CA ILE A 451 -16.62 20.97 -14.98
C ILE A 451 -17.49 22.11 -14.48
N LYS A 452 -18.61 22.35 -15.18
CA LYS A 452 -19.64 23.34 -14.84
C LYS A 452 -20.90 22.66 -14.29
N ASP A 453 -21.98 23.42 -14.22
CA ASP A 453 -23.25 22.98 -13.65
C ASP A 453 -23.85 21.79 -14.41
N GLU A 454 -23.81 21.80 -15.75
CA GLU A 454 -24.36 20.75 -16.59
C GLU A 454 -23.65 19.40 -16.38
N GLY A 455 -22.30 19.43 -16.33
CA GLY A 455 -21.50 18.23 -16.07
C GLY A 455 -21.76 17.66 -14.68
N ALA A 456 -21.75 18.52 -13.65
CA ALA A 456 -22.03 18.11 -12.28
C ALA A 456 -23.45 17.51 -12.13
N GLN A 457 -24.44 18.12 -12.76
CA GLN A 457 -25.83 17.64 -12.81
C GLN A 457 -25.93 16.28 -13.49
N SER A 458 -25.38 16.13 -14.70
CA SER A 458 -25.40 14.89 -15.48
C SER A 458 -24.74 13.74 -14.72
N LEU A 459 -23.60 14.02 -14.09
CA LEU A 459 -22.85 13.04 -13.30
C LEU A 459 -23.68 12.50 -12.14
N ILE A 460 -24.18 13.41 -11.30
CA ILE A 460 -24.85 12.97 -10.06
C ILE A 460 -26.17 12.25 -10.33
N PHE A 461 -26.92 12.68 -11.36
CA PHE A 461 -28.13 11.96 -11.75
C PHE A 461 -27.83 10.62 -12.43
N GLY A 462 -26.69 10.48 -13.11
CA GLY A 462 -26.19 9.20 -13.58
C GLY A 462 -25.86 8.26 -12.41
N ILE A 463 -25.11 8.74 -11.43
CA ILE A 463 -24.76 8.01 -10.21
C ILE A 463 -26.02 7.58 -9.44
N ALA A 464 -27.01 8.44 -9.35
CA ALA A 464 -28.27 8.17 -8.65
C ALA A 464 -29.08 7.00 -9.23
N LYS A 465 -28.81 6.59 -10.49
CA LYS A 465 -29.43 5.41 -11.11
C LYS A 465 -28.80 4.08 -10.65
N CYS A 466 -27.62 4.11 -10.03
CA CYS A 466 -26.98 2.93 -9.47
C CYS A 466 -27.66 2.52 -8.15
N GLN A 467 -28.66 1.66 -8.25
CA GLN A 467 -29.55 1.32 -7.11
C GLN A 467 -28.84 0.60 -5.96
N ASN A 468 -27.70 -0.04 -6.22
CA ASN A 468 -26.91 -0.78 -5.24
C ASN A 468 -25.77 0.04 -4.63
N LEU A 469 -25.61 1.32 -4.99
CA LEU A 469 -24.51 2.16 -4.55
C LEU A 469 -24.66 2.52 -3.07
N SER A 470 -23.75 2.00 -2.25
CA SER A 470 -23.71 2.24 -0.80
C SER A 470 -22.55 3.13 -0.35
N SER A 471 -21.49 3.24 -1.17
CA SER A 471 -20.31 4.08 -0.91
C SER A 471 -20.00 4.97 -2.11
N LEU A 472 -19.90 6.27 -1.88
CA LEU A 472 -19.50 7.28 -2.87
C LEU A 472 -18.38 8.16 -2.33
N ASN A 473 -17.24 8.17 -3.03
CA ASN A 473 -16.17 9.14 -2.86
C ASN A 473 -16.06 9.98 -4.15
N LEU A 474 -16.42 11.27 -4.07
CA LEU A 474 -16.46 12.17 -5.21
C LEU A 474 -15.65 13.44 -4.93
N ASN A 475 -14.58 13.62 -5.67
CA ASN A 475 -13.75 14.81 -5.61
C ASN A 475 -13.95 15.68 -6.85
N LEU A 476 -14.67 16.78 -6.69
CA LEU A 476 -14.93 17.82 -7.68
C LEU A 476 -14.23 19.14 -7.34
N ASN A 477 -13.20 19.10 -6.50
CA ASN A 477 -12.45 20.27 -6.09
C ASN A 477 -11.81 21.00 -7.30
N MET A 478 -11.66 22.32 -7.23
CA MET A 478 -11.03 23.14 -8.29
C MET A 478 -11.68 22.92 -9.67
N ASN A 479 -12.99 23.12 -9.77
CA ASN A 479 -13.76 23.14 -11.01
C ASN A 479 -14.55 24.48 -11.13
N GLU A 480 -15.45 24.58 -12.11
CA GLU A 480 -16.22 25.78 -12.40
C GLU A 480 -17.71 25.62 -12.03
N ILE A 481 -18.03 24.75 -11.06
CA ILE A 481 -19.41 24.42 -10.69
C ILE A 481 -20.02 25.58 -9.91
N GLY A 482 -21.16 26.05 -10.40
CA GLY A 482 -21.94 27.14 -9.81
C GLY A 482 -23.03 26.64 -8.86
N ASP A 483 -23.97 27.55 -8.55
CA ASP A 483 -25.07 27.26 -7.60
C ASP A 483 -26.01 26.16 -8.10
N GLU A 484 -26.31 26.11 -9.39
CA GLU A 484 -27.21 25.13 -9.98
C GLU A 484 -26.60 23.72 -9.96
N GLY A 485 -25.30 23.61 -10.28
CA GLY A 485 -24.59 22.33 -10.23
C GLY A 485 -24.51 21.80 -8.81
N VAL A 486 -24.12 22.65 -7.84
CA VAL A 486 -24.05 22.25 -6.43
C VAL A 486 -25.42 21.89 -5.87
N GLY A 487 -26.47 22.64 -6.24
CA GLY A 487 -27.86 22.29 -5.92
C GLY A 487 -28.27 20.93 -6.48
N SER A 488 -27.90 20.64 -7.75
CA SER A 488 -28.14 19.36 -8.42
C SER A 488 -27.41 18.20 -7.75
N LEU A 489 -26.17 18.42 -7.25
CA LEU A 489 -25.46 17.41 -6.45
C LEU A 489 -26.28 16.99 -5.22
N GLY A 490 -26.84 17.96 -4.49
CA GLY A 490 -27.70 17.67 -3.35
C GLY A 490 -28.97 16.90 -3.73
N GLN A 491 -29.62 17.29 -4.83
CA GLN A 491 -30.79 16.60 -5.33
C GLN A 491 -30.49 15.15 -5.74
N GLY A 492 -29.45 14.93 -6.54
CA GLY A 492 -29.06 13.60 -7.00
C GLY A 492 -28.66 12.69 -5.83
N LEU A 493 -27.91 13.20 -4.85
CA LEU A 493 -27.58 12.43 -3.63
C LEU A 493 -28.85 11.98 -2.88
N SER A 494 -29.89 12.82 -2.84
CA SER A 494 -31.16 12.45 -2.19
C SER A 494 -31.88 11.27 -2.88
N LEU A 495 -31.56 10.97 -4.13
CA LEU A 495 -32.07 9.82 -4.87
C LEU A 495 -31.29 8.54 -4.63
N CYS A 496 -30.07 8.62 -4.07
CA CYS A 496 -29.23 7.45 -3.72
C CYS A 496 -29.77 6.78 -2.43
N LYS A 497 -30.81 5.96 -2.57
CA LYS A 497 -31.63 5.45 -1.45
C LYS A 497 -30.89 4.61 -0.41
N ILE A 498 -29.81 3.94 -0.80
CA ILE A 498 -29.07 3.02 0.09
C ILE A 498 -27.66 3.54 0.44
N LEU A 499 -27.33 4.77 0.06
CA LEU A 499 -26.02 5.37 0.32
C LEU A 499 -25.78 5.49 1.84
N THR A 500 -24.71 4.85 2.31
CA THR A 500 -24.30 4.83 3.72
C THR A 500 -23.01 5.59 3.99
N HIS A 501 -22.12 5.67 3.00
CA HIS A 501 -20.83 6.33 3.09
C HIS A 501 -20.70 7.38 1.99
N LEU A 502 -20.47 8.64 2.39
CA LEU A 502 -20.25 9.74 1.47
C LEU A 502 -19.00 10.52 1.84
N VAL A 503 -18.07 10.58 0.91
CA VAL A 503 -16.95 11.54 0.89
C VAL A 503 -17.17 12.46 -0.29
N LEU A 504 -17.29 13.77 -0.07
CA LEU A 504 -17.50 14.74 -1.13
C LEU A 504 -16.62 15.97 -0.91
N ASN A 505 -15.83 16.32 -1.91
CA ASN A 505 -15.04 17.54 -1.94
C ASN A 505 -15.47 18.40 -3.13
N ILE A 506 -16.04 19.58 -2.85
CA ILE A 506 -16.46 20.59 -3.84
C ILE A 506 -15.81 21.96 -3.56
N LYS A 507 -14.68 21.97 -2.85
CA LYS A 507 -13.93 23.21 -2.53
C LYS A 507 -13.40 23.85 -3.80
N TYR A 508 -13.16 25.15 -3.79
CA TYR A 508 -12.64 25.93 -4.94
C TYR A 508 -13.48 25.76 -6.22
N ASN A 509 -14.80 25.93 -6.10
CA ASN A 509 -15.77 26.05 -7.18
C ASN A 509 -16.46 27.42 -7.14
N SER A 510 -17.31 27.74 -8.12
CA SER A 510 -17.90 29.07 -8.36
C SER A 510 -19.27 29.28 -7.67
N TYR A 511 -19.64 28.43 -6.69
CA TYR A 511 -20.93 28.54 -5.99
C TYR A 511 -20.87 29.44 -4.76
N ASN A 512 -22.04 29.95 -4.37
CA ASN A 512 -22.24 30.80 -3.21
C ASN A 512 -23.21 30.14 -2.17
N SER A 513 -23.74 30.94 -1.24
CA SER A 513 -24.66 30.45 -0.21
C SER A 513 -25.98 29.88 -0.75
N LYS A 514 -26.46 30.31 -1.93
CA LYS A 514 -27.69 29.78 -2.55
C LYS A 514 -27.51 28.32 -2.94
N GLY A 515 -26.44 28.00 -3.68
CA GLY A 515 -26.13 26.61 -4.06
C GLY A 515 -25.92 25.72 -2.85
N GLN A 516 -25.21 26.23 -1.83
CA GLN A 516 -24.96 25.47 -0.61
C GLN A 516 -26.25 25.16 0.17
N ILE A 517 -27.21 26.09 0.23
CA ILE A 517 -28.51 25.84 0.88
C ILE A 517 -29.26 24.73 0.12
N GLN A 518 -29.31 24.80 -1.21
CA GLN A 518 -29.96 23.78 -2.03
C GLN A 518 -29.31 22.41 -1.84
N PHE A 519 -27.97 22.35 -1.85
CA PHE A 519 -27.20 21.15 -1.59
C PHE A 519 -27.54 20.51 -0.23
N THR A 520 -27.52 21.32 0.83
CA THR A 520 -27.78 20.83 2.18
C THR A 520 -29.23 20.38 2.39
N GLN A 521 -30.19 21.00 1.69
CA GLN A 521 -31.59 20.52 1.66
C GLN A 521 -31.70 19.13 1.03
N GLY A 522 -30.97 18.87 -0.06
CA GLY A 522 -30.88 17.56 -0.67
C GLY A 522 -30.25 16.52 0.26
N LEU A 523 -29.11 16.86 0.85
CA LEU A 523 -28.37 15.98 1.76
C LEU A 523 -29.19 15.54 2.98
N ARG A 524 -30.06 16.41 3.52
CA ARG A 524 -31.01 16.07 4.61
C ARG A 524 -31.95 14.90 4.28
N ARG A 525 -32.18 14.64 3.00
CA ARG A 525 -33.04 13.54 2.54
C ARG A 525 -32.31 12.20 2.45
N CYS A 526 -30.97 12.17 2.60
CA CYS A 526 -30.18 10.96 2.64
C CYS A 526 -30.37 10.25 4.00
N GLN A 527 -31.40 9.41 4.12
CA GLN A 527 -31.83 8.86 5.42
C GLN A 527 -30.93 7.73 5.95
N ARG A 528 -30.15 7.07 5.08
CA ARG A 528 -29.32 5.91 5.46
C ARG A 528 -27.84 6.22 5.65
N LEU A 529 -27.46 7.50 5.54
CA LEU A 529 -26.07 7.91 5.65
C LEU A 529 -25.54 7.65 7.07
N LYS A 530 -24.43 6.90 7.16
CA LYS A 530 -23.73 6.54 8.41
C LYS A 530 -22.38 7.22 8.55
N PHE A 531 -21.75 7.54 7.42
CA PHE A 531 -20.48 8.24 7.37
C PHE A 531 -20.56 9.40 6.40
N LEU A 532 -20.11 10.57 6.82
CA LEU A 532 -20.11 11.79 6.04
C LEU A 532 -18.80 12.56 6.23
N ASN A 533 -18.05 12.72 5.13
CA ASN A 533 -16.90 13.63 5.08
C ASN A 533 -17.13 14.65 3.96
N LEU A 534 -17.31 15.92 4.34
CA LEU A 534 -17.58 17.02 3.41
C LEU A 534 -16.48 18.06 3.46
N THR A 535 -15.98 18.44 2.29
CA THR A 535 -15.08 19.57 2.11
C THR A 535 -15.73 20.61 1.22
N LEU A 536 -16.14 21.73 1.82
CA LEU A 536 -16.84 22.84 1.18
C LEU A 536 -15.95 24.08 1.11
N SER A 537 -16.35 25.13 0.37
CA SER A 537 -15.63 26.41 0.28
C SER A 537 -15.59 27.14 1.63
N ASN A 538 -14.41 27.65 2.01
CA ASN A 538 -14.16 28.29 3.32
C ASN A 538 -14.98 29.57 3.56
N GLN A 539 -15.42 30.26 2.52
CA GLN A 539 -16.19 31.51 2.66
C GLN A 539 -17.58 31.31 3.29
N LEU A 540 -18.05 30.07 3.40
CA LEU A 540 -19.42 29.72 3.74
C LEU A 540 -19.57 28.93 5.05
N ASN A 541 -18.45 28.53 5.67
CA ASN A 541 -18.45 27.81 6.95
C ASN A 541 -18.98 28.65 8.15
N SER A 542 -19.18 29.95 7.96
CA SER A 542 -19.71 30.87 8.98
C SER A 542 -21.24 31.09 8.91
N ASN A 543 -21.95 30.55 7.91
CA ASN A 543 -23.39 30.73 7.81
C ASN A 543 -24.13 29.86 8.84
N PRO A 544 -24.84 30.48 9.85
CA PRO A 544 -25.47 29.74 10.95
C PRO A 544 -26.53 28.74 10.48
N ASN A 545 -27.23 29.05 9.39
CA ASN A 545 -28.28 28.16 8.84
C ASN A 545 -27.70 26.90 8.23
N ILE A 546 -26.54 27.01 7.57
CA ILE A 546 -25.82 25.87 6.98
C ILE A 546 -25.24 24.98 8.08
N LEU A 547 -24.59 25.57 9.08
CA LEU A 547 -24.08 24.85 10.26
C LEU A 547 -25.20 24.12 11.00
N LYS A 548 -26.39 24.73 11.11
CA LYS A 548 -27.56 24.08 11.72
C LYS A 548 -28.03 22.87 10.92
N ILE A 549 -28.04 22.95 9.58
CA ILE A 549 -28.43 21.83 8.70
C ILE A 549 -27.38 20.72 8.75
N LEU A 550 -26.10 21.06 8.68
CA LEU A 550 -25.02 20.07 8.78
C LEU A 550 -25.01 19.37 10.15
N ARG A 551 -25.24 20.11 11.26
CA ARG A 551 -25.40 19.52 12.59
C ARG A 551 -26.57 18.56 12.68
N LEU A 552 -27.69 18.84 12.01
CA LEU A 552 -28.86 17.94 11.95
C LEU A 552 -28.55 16.67 11.14
N VAL A 553 -27.75 16.76 10.07
CA VAL A 553 -27.27 15.59 9.32
C VAL A 553 -26.32 14.78 10.18
N LEU A 554 -25.33 15.41 10.81
CA LEU A 554 -24.35 14.74 11.69
C LEU A 554 -25.04 14.12 12.92
N HIS A 555 -26.07 14.75 13.49
CA HIS A 555 -26.83 14.19 14.62
C HIS A 555 -27.66 12.96 14.25
N LYS A 556 -27.98 12.77 12.95
CA LYS A 556 -28.64 11.55 12.47
C LYS A 556 -27.66 10.40 12.20
N ILE A 557 -26.36 10.72 12.03
CA ILE A 557 -25.30 9.76 11.74
C ILE A 557 -24.75 9.13 13.02
N ASN A 558 -24.80 9.89 14.14
CA ASN A 558 -24.44 9.43 15.49
C ASN A 558 -25.66 8.83 16.19
#